data_0d818a7206d47efa28c75ffa48bc6788
#
_entry.id   0d818a7206d47efa28c75ffa48bc6788
#
_cell.length_a   1.000
_cell.length_b   1.000
_cell.length_c   1.000
_cell.angle_alpha   90.00
_cell.angle_beta   90.00
_cell.angle_gamma   90.00
#
_symmetry.space_group_name_H-M   'P 1'
#
loop_
_entity.id
_entity.type
_entity.pdbx_description
1 polymer ?
#
loop_
_entity_poly.entity_id
_entity_poly.type
_entity_poly.pdbx_seq_one_letter_code
_entity_poly.pdbx_strand_id
1 'polypeptide(L)'
;IESYRTYLNNNFDSNYLPQEIRTYKSKKAKNAQEAHEGIRPTDINLRPEDVSKFLDTDSLKLYKLIWKRALASQMSSAIFERTALEISSEDNSVKLRANGSIPKFDGFLNIYSEFKVKNEDSEKKNEDEESEDEGSLPSVDLNTKINNVTPENTQHFTLPPPRYSEASLVKKLEELGIGRPSTYASIISVLKMRSYVEVEKNRFIPEDRAILITAFLKGFFGQYVDYEFTAGMEESLDEI
;
A
#
# COMPACT_ATOMS: atom_id res chain seq x y z
N ILE A 1 -15.13 17.86 -4.57
CA ILE A 1 -14.85 17.79 -3.13
C ILE A 1 -16.12 18.11 -2.33
N GLU A 2 -16.86 19.17 -2.64
CA GLU A 2 -18.07 19.55 -1.91
C GLU A 2 -19.10 18.42 -1.84
N SER A 3 -19.37 17.71 -2.94
CA SER A 3 -20.29 16.56 -2.96
C SER A 3 -19.90 15.44 -1.98
N TYR A 4 -18.60 15.20 -1.81
CA TYR A 4 -18.07 14.23 -0.83
C TYR A 4 -18.32 14.69 0.60
N ARG A 5 -18.09 15.97 0.87
CA ARG A 5 -18.32 16.54 2.20
C ARG A 5 -19.81 16.53 2.57
N THR A 6 -20.67 16.85 1.61
CA THR A 6 -22.12 16.74 1.78
C THR A 6 -22.54 15.30 2.07
N TYR A 7 -21.99 14.34 1.33
CA TYR A 7 -22.26 12.92 1.56
C TYR A 7 -21.81 12.48 2.96
N LEU A 8 -20.60 12.86 3.38
CA LEU A 8 -20.05 12.54 4.71
C LEU A 8 -20.93 13.16 5.82
N ASN A 9 -21.30 14.41 5.69
CA ASN A 9 -22.14 15.09 6.69
C ASN A 9 -23.53 14.45 6.84
N ASN A 10 -24.08 13.87 5.77
CA ASN A 10 -25.41 13.26 5.77
C ASN A 10 -25.40 11.80 6.26
N ASN A 11 -24.26 11.09 6.18
CA ASN A 11 -24.20 9.65 6.40
C ASN A 11 -23.28 9.24 7.54
N PHE A 12 -22.51 10.16 8.11
CA PHE A 12 -21.54 9.90 9.18
C PHE A 12 -21.65 10.96 10.28
N ASP A 13 -21.18 10.62 11.47
CA ASP A 13 -21.08 11.56 12.58
C ASP A 13 -20.09 12.70 12.24
N SER A 14 -20.28 13.85 12.86
CA SER A 14 -19.48 15.05 12.62
C SER A 14 -17.98 14.86 12.80
N ASN A 15 -17.56 13.89 13.61
CA ASN A 15 -16.15 13.55 13.86
C ASN A 15 -15.43 12.99 12.61
N TYR A 16 -16.20 12.38 11.68
CA TYR A 16 -15.64 11.83 10.46
C TYR A 16 -15.38 12.89 9.39
N LEU A 17 -15.95 14.07 9.53
CA LEU A 17 -15.76 15.18 8.61
C LEU A 17 -14.73 16.18 9.17
N PRO A 18 -13.52 16.30 8.57
CA PRO A 18 -12.53 17.26 9.02
C PRO A 18 -13.03 18.71 8.78
N GLN A 19 -12.65 19.63 9.67
CA GLN A 19 -13.05 21.04 9.56
C GLN A 19 -12.59 21.67 8.25
N GLU A 20 -11.34 21.38 7.87
CA GLU A 20 -10.74 21.88 6.63
C GLU A 20 -10.87 20.87 5.47
N ILE A 21 -10.97 21.39 4.26
CA ILE A 21 -10.94 20.59 3.04
C ILE A 21 -9.56 19.95 2.89
N ARG A 22 -9.53 18.63 2.71
CA ARG A 22 -8.28 17.94 2.44
C ARG A 22 -7.87 18.11 0.99
N THR A 23 -6.72 18.72 0.79
CA THR A 23 -6.06 18.81 -0.50
C THR A 23 -4.75 18.03 -0.46
N TYR A 24 -4.53 17.22 -1.48
CA TYR A 24 -3.32 16.42 -1.63
C TYR A 24 -2.42 17.08 -2.65
N LYS A 25 -1.26 17.54 -2.21
CA LYS A 25 -0.21 17.95 -3.14
C LYS A 25 0.59 16.70 -3.49
N SER A 26 0.46 16.18 -4.69
CA SER A 26 1.45 15.25 -5.19
C SER A 26 2.82 15.97 -5.17
N LYS A 27 3.86 15.33 -4.63
CA LYS A 27 5.21 15.67 -5.08
C LYS A 27 5.12 15.52 -6.59
N LYS A 28 5.48 16.55 -7.35
CA LYS A 28 5.52 16.46 -8.81
C LYS A 28 6.29 15.18 -9.13
N ALA A 29 5.56 14.10 -9.42
CA ALA A 29 6.18 12.96 -10.06
C ALA A 29 6.76 13.53 -11.35
N LYS A 30 8.02 13.23 -11.66
CA LYS A 30 8.65 13.67 -12.90
C LYS A 30 7.78 13.42 -14.14
N ASN A 31 6.80 12.53 -13.99
CA ASN A 31 5.90 12.02 -15.03
C ASN A 31 4.44 12.43 -14.82
N ALA A 32 4.15 13.50 -14.06
CA ALA A 32 2.78 13.93 -13.84
C ALA A 32 2.19 14.51 -15.14
N GLN A 33 1.22 13.81 -15.69
CA GLN A 33 0.36 14.33 -16.75
C GLN A 33 -0.69 15.23 -16.13
N GLU A 34 -0.39 16.52 -16.02
CA GLU A 34 -1.24 17.52 -15.32
C GLU A 34 -2.64 17.69 -15.98
N ALA A 35 -2.78 17.25 -17.22
CA ALA A 35 -4.04 17.33 -17.97
C ALA A 35 -5.10 16.30 -17.57
N HIS A 36 -4.74 15.31 -16.76
CA HIS A 36 -5.66 14.23 -16.37
C HIS A 36 -6.27 14.47 -14.99
N GLU A 37 -7.59 14.28 -14.91
CA GLU A 37 -8.33 14.28 -13.65
C GLU A 37 -8.04 12.99 -12.87
N GLY A 38 -7.96 13.08 -11.53
CA GLY A 38 -7.81 11.90 -10.66
C GLY A 38 -9.00 10.94 -10.80
N ILE A 39 -8.73 9.63 -10.71
CA ILE A 39 -9.77 8.59 -10.77
C ILE A 39 -10.70 8.74 -9.57
N ARG A 40 -11.98 8.91 -9.84
CA ARG A 40 -13.03 9.10 -8.83
C ARG A 40 -14.39 8.59 -9.36
N PRO A 41 -15.35 8.29 -8.48
CA PRO A 41 -16.73 8.05 -8.92
C PRO A 41 -17.31 9.31 -9.57
N THR A 42 -18.12 9.12 -10.61
CA THR A 42 -18.85 10.21 -11.25
C THR A 42 -19.86 10.85 -10.29
N ASP A 43 -20.56 10.00 -9.51
CA ASP A 43 -21.48 10.41 -8.46
C ASP A 43 -21.19 9.61 -7.18
N ILE A 44 -20.84 10.30 -6.10
CA ILE A 44 -20.54 9.69 -4.81
C ILE A 44 -21.77 9.07 -4.14
N ASN A 45 -22.97 9.51 -4.50
CA ASN A 45 -24.22 8.98 -3.95
C ASN A 45 -24.57 7.58 -4.50
N LEU A 46 -23.99 7.19 -5.64
CA LEU A 46 -24.12 5.84 -6.16
C LEU A 46 -23.20 4.90 -5.37
N ARG A 47 -23.74 4.24 -4.37
CA ARG A 47 -22.97 3.29 -3.53
C ARG A 47 -22.65 2.02 -4.31
N PRO A 48 -21.59 1.31 -3.94
CA PRO A 48 -21.26 0.02 -4.55
C PRO A 48 -22.43 -0.98 -4.55
N GLU A 49 -23.25 -0.95 -3.50
CA GLU A 49 -24.44 -1.81 -3.36
C GLU A 49 -25.52 -1.46 -4.40
N ASP A 50 -25.69 -0.18 -4.71
CA ASP A 50 -26.70 0.31 -5.66
C ASP A 50 -26.36 -0.06 -7.10
N VAL A 51 -25.06 -0.08 -7.44
CA VAL A 51 -24.57 -0.40 -8.79
C VAL A 51 -24.28 -1.88 -9.00
N SER A 52 -24.36 -2.70 -7.95
CA SER A 52 -24.01 -4.12 -7.99
C SER A 52 -24.78 -4.94 -9.04
N LYS A 53 -26.00 -4.52 -9.36
CA LYS A 53 -26.86 -5.19 -10.35
C LYS A 53 -26.48 -4.88 -11.81
N PHE A 54 -25.66 -3.86 -12.03
CA PHE A 54 -25.30 -3.35 -13.35
C PHE A 54 -23.86 -3.67 -13.74
N LEU A 55 -23.06 -4.15 -12.79
CA LEU A 55 -21.63 -4.42 -12.97
C LEU A 55 -21.34 -5.92 -12.81
N ASP A 56 -20.40 -6.41 -13.58
CA ASP A 56 -19.80 -7.73 -13.33
C ASP A 56 -18.95 -7.71 -12.05
N THR A 57 -18.55 -8.90 -11.59
CA THR A 57 -17.85 -9.06 -10.30
C THR A 57 -16.57 -8.25 -10.20
N ASP A 58 -15.78 -8.18 -11.26
CA ASP A 58 -14.47 -7.51 -11.22
C ASP A 58 -14.64 -5.99 -11.37
N SER A 59 -15.53 -5.55 -12.23
CA SER A 59 -15.91 -4.13 -12.33
C SER A 59 -16.49 -3.61 -11.02
N LEU A 60 -17.29 -4.41 -10.30
CA LEU A 60 -17.83 -4.04 -9.00
C LEU A 60 -16.73 -3.92 -7.93
N LYS A 61 -15.77 -4.85 -7.89
CA LYS A 61 -14.62 -4.76 -6.98
C LYS A 61 -13.81 -3.48 -7.22
N LEU A 62 -13.55 -3.18 -8.51
CA LEU A 62 -12.82 -1.97 -8.90
C LEU A 62 -13.60 -0.71 -8.52
N TYR A 63 -14.91 -0.65 -8.82
CA TYR A 63 -15.75 0.47 -8.44
C TYR A 63 -15.77 0.68 -6.93
N LYS A 64 -15.91 -0.40 -6.15
CA LYS A 64 -15.88 -0.37 -4.69
C LYS A 64 -14.56 0.19 -4.16
N LEU A 65 -13.43 -0.21 -4.75
CA LEU A 65 -12.12 0.31 -4.38
C LEU A 65 -12.01 1.81 -4.66
N ILE A 66 -12.39 2.25 -5.86
CA ILE A 66 -12.37 3.66 -6.27
C ILE A 66 -13.27 4.49 -5.36
N TRP A 67 -14.51 4.04 -5.14
CA TRP A 67 -15.49 4.74 -4.30
C TRP A 67 -15.00 4.90 -2.86
N LYS A 68 -14.54 3.80 -2.24
CA LYS A 68 -13.99 3.80 -0.89
C LYS A 68 -12.77 4.72 -0.77
N ARG A 69 -11.83 4.63 -1.72
CA ARG A 69 -10.61 5.44 -1.71
C ARG A 69 -10.92 6.92 -1.84
N ALA A 70 -11.79 7.28 -2.77
CA ALA A 70 -12.20 8.65 -3.00
C ALA A 70 -12.89 9.26 -1.77
N LEU A 71 -13.84 8.54 -1.15
CA LEU A 71 -14.54 9.01 0.03
C LEU A 71 -13.61 9.11 1.24
N ALA A 72 -12.82 8.06 1.52
CA ALA A 72 -11.84 8.01 2.59
C ALA A 72 -10.82 9.16 2.51
N SER A 73 -10.47 9.61 1.30
CA SER A 73 -9.56 10.73 1.11
C SER A 73 -10.06 12.05 1.73
N GLN A 74 -11.36 12.21 1.90
CA GLN A 74 -11.99 13.41 2.46
C GLN A 74 -12.42 13.22 3.93
N MET A 75 -12.18 12.05 4.53
CA MET A 75 -12.52 11.77 5.93
C MET A 75 -11.43 12.19 6.90
N SER A 76 -11.81 12.29 8.18
CA SER A 76 -10.87 12.52 9.28
C SER A 76 -9.85 11.39 9.40
N SER A 77 -8.65 11.70 9.88
CA SER A 77 -7.60 10.69 10.13
C SER A 77 -8.02 9.73 11.24
N ALA A 78 -7.61 8.49 11.14
CA ALA A 78 -7.66 7.57 12.26
C ALA A 78 -6.69 8.02 13.37
N ILE A 79 -7.08 7.78 14.63
CA ILE A 79 -6.27 8.11 15.81
C ILE A 79 -5.96 6.80 16.52
N PHE A 80 -4.68 6.54 16.72
CA PHE A 80 -4.18 5.37 17.43
C PHE A 80 -3.50 5.78 18.73
N GLU A 81 -3.77 5.05 19.80
CA GLU A 81 -2.99 5.11 21.02
C GLU A 81 -1.92 4.04 20.98
N ARG A 82 -0.65 4.46 21.02
CA ARG A 82 0.50 3.57 21.05
C ARG A 82 1.01 3.41 22.47
N THR A 83 1.14 2.17 22.90
CA THR A 83 1.67 1.82 24.20
C THR A 83 2.97 1.05 24.02
N ALA A 84 4.01 1.45 24.74
CA ALA A 84 5.25 0.70 24.87
C ALA A 84 5.36 0.17 26.29
N LEU A 85 5.48 -1.15 26.43
CA LEU A 85 5.77 -1.79 27.72
C LEU A 85 7.25 -2.12 27.81
N GLU A 86 7.88 -1.69 28.87
CA GLU A 86 9.23 -2.10 29.24
C GLU A 86 9.14 -3.04 30.46
N ILE A 87 9.64 -4.24 30.30
CA ILE A 87 9.66 -5.27 31.34
C ILE A 87 11.12 -5.50 31.69
N SER A 88 11.47 -5.31 32.96
CA SER A 88 12.84 -5.54 33.43
C SER A 88 12.87 -6.60 34.52
N SER A 89 13.96 -7.38 34.57
CA SER A 89 14.25 -8.25 35.69
C SER A 89 14.52 -7.44 36.96
N GLU A 90 14.38 -8.04 38.15
CA GLU A 90 14.60 -7.33 39.43
C GLU A 90 16.05 -6.78 39.55
N ASP A 91 17.02 -7.45 38.96
CA ASP A 91 18.43 -7.03 38.92
C ASP A 91 18.74 -6.10 37.72
N ASN A 92 17.73 -5.75 36.89
CA ASN A 92 17.90 -4.96 35.66
C ASN A 92 18.88 -5.54 34.62
N SER A 93 19.26 -6.81 34.71
CA SER A 93 20.14 -7.44 33.78
C SER A 93 19.48 -7.76 32.42
N VAL A 94 18.16 -7.97 32.44
CA VAL A 94 17.35 -8.26 31.26
C VAL A 94 16.27 -7.20 31.10
N LYS A 95 16.16 -6.65 29.89
CA LYS A 95 15.10 -5.72 29.50
C LYS A 95 14.42 -6.24 28.26
N LEU A 96 13.12 -6.37 28.33
CA LEU A 96 12.25 -6.72 27.22
C LEU A 96 11.36 -5.52 26.89
N ARG A 97 11.03 -5.35 25.61
CA ARG A 97 10.12 -4.29 25.14
C ARG A 97 9.06 -4.89 24.25
N ALA A 98 7.82 -4.51 24.51
CA ALA A 98 6.69 -4.80 23.66
C ALA A 98 5.99 -3.50 23.24
N ASN A 99 5.61 -3.38 21.98
CA ASN A 99 4.83 -2.25 21.49
C ASN A 99 3.44 -2.73 21.09
N GLY A 100 2.44 -1.91 21.36
CA GLY A 100 1.06 -2.17 20.96
C GLY A 100 0.37 -0.90 20.49
N SER A 101 -0.65 -1.07 19.65
CA SER A 101 -1.41 0.03 19.10
C SER A 101 -2.91 -0.29 19.16
N ILE A 102 -3.70 0.62 19.71
CA ILE A 102 -5.15 0.49 19.82
C ILE A 102 -5.80 1.67 19.09
N PRO A 103 -6.72 1.43 18.14
CA PRO A 103 -7.44 2.51 17.50
C PRO A 103 -8.41 3.17 18.49
N LYS A 104 -8.21 4.47 18.79
CA LYS A 104 -9.14 5.30 19.56
C LYS A 104 -10.30 5.84 18.73
N PHE A 105 -9.99 6.14 17.47
CA PHE A 105 -10.94 6.63 16.48
C PHE A 105 -10.54 6.06 15.13
N ASP A 106 -11.48 5.40 14.46
CA ASP A 106 -11.21 4.71 13.19
C ASP A 106 -11.12 5.66 12.00
N GLY A 107 -11.76 6.84 12.04
CA GLY A 107 -11.67 7.84 11.00
C GLY A 107 -11.94 7.25 9.60
N PHE A 108 -11.06 7.51 8.64
CA PHE A 108 -11.19 7.00 7.27
C PHE A 108 -11.15 5.46 7.20
N LEU A 109 -10.61 4.77 8.20
CA LEU A 109 -10.57 3.30 8.25
C LEU A 109 -11.97 2.69 8.40
N ASN A 110 -12.95 3.47 8.81
CA ASN A 110 -14.34 3.02 8.87
C ASN A 110 -14.83 2.52 7.50
N ILE A 111 -14.45 3.20 6.43
CA ILE A 111 -14.80 2.84 5.04
C ILE A 111 -13.69 2.03 4.38
N TYR A 112 -12.43 2.42 4.58
CA TYR A 112 -11.26 1.84 3.96
C TYR A 112 -10.61 0.79 4.87
N SER A 113 -11.31 -0.31 5.07
CA SER A 113 -10.98 -1.35 6.06
C SER A 113 -10.12 -2.49 5.50
N GLU A 114 -9.13 -2.23 4.65
CA GLU A 114 -8.11 -3.25 4.35
C GLU A 114 -7.34 -3.67 5.63
N PHE A 115 -7.32 -2.81 6.64
CA PHE A 115 -6.72 -3.10 7.95
C PHE A 115 -7.61 -3.92 8.90
N LYS A 116 -8.93 -4.01 8.69
CA LYS A 116 -9.83 -4.78 9.59
C LYS A 116 -9.79 -6.29 9.36
N VAL A 117 -9.27 -6.77 8.22
CA VAL A 117 -9.27 -8.20 7.88
C VAL A 117 -8.19 -8.99 8.65
N LYS A 118 -7.28 -8.34 9.35
CA LYS A 118 -6.17 -9.03 10.05
C LYS A 118 -6.51 -9.68 11.39
N ASN A 119 -7.72 -9.47 11.93
CA ASN A 119 -8.05 -9.97 13.28
C ASN A 119 -8.99 -11.18 13.34
N GLU A 120 -9.66 -11.60 12.26
CA GLU A 120 -10.62 -12.71 12.34
C GLU A 120 -10.34 -13.91 11.41
N ASP A 121 -9.53 -13.77 10.34
CA ASP A 121 -9.22 -14.87 9.42
C ASP A 121 -7.75 -14.84 8.93
N SER A 122 -6.80 -14.70 9.81
CA SER A 122 -5.38 -14.57 9.44
C SER A 122 -4.66 -15.91 9.22
N GLU A 123 -5.19 -16.78 8.37
CA GLU A 123 -4.42 -17.93 7.84
C GLU A 123 -3.71 -17.65 6.49
N LYS A 124 -3.81 -16.43 5.96
CA LYS A 124 -3.04 -16.01 4.76
C LYS A 124 -2.29 -14.72 5.05
N LYS A 125 -1.25 -14.79 5.86
CA LYS A 125 -0.21 -13.76 5.90
C LYS A 125 0.42 -13.68 4.51
N ASN A 126 0.25 -12.55 3.83
CA ASN A 126 1.20 -12.17 2.79
C ASN A 126 2.54 -11.94 3.51
N GLU A 127 3.49 -12.83 3.30
CA GLU A 127 4.81 -12.87 3.94
C GLU A 127 5.69 -11.64 3.63
N ASP A 128 5.17 -10.64 2.95
CA ASP A 128 5.94 -9.55 2.33
C ASP A 128 5.77 -8.18 2.96
N GLU A 129 4.89 -8.02 3.93
CA GLU A 129 4.85 -6.81 4.74
C GLU A 129 5.35 -7.15 6.14
N GLU A 130 6.61 -6.80 6.42
CA GLU A 130 7.09 -6.55 7.78
C GLU A 130 6.36 -5.32 8.37
N SER A 131 5.04 -5.37 8.42
CA SER A 131 4.34 -4.59 9.42
C SER A 131 4.66 -5.30 10.72
N GLU A 132 5.52 -4.72 11.55
CA GLU A 132 5.59 -5.04 12.97
C GLU A 132 4.13 -5.13 13.42
N ASP A 133 3.68 -6.35 13.65
CA ASP A 133 2.31 -6.61 14.08
C ASP A 133 2.23 -6.05 15.50
N GLU A 134 2.00 -4.71 15.59
CA GLU A 134 1.76 -4.04 16.87
C GLU A 134 0.44 -4.59 17.39
N GLY A 135 0.49 -5.76 18.01
CA GLY A 135 -0.65 -6.40 18.65
C GLY A 135 -1.29 -5.47 19.70
N SER A 136 -2.53 -5.75 20.04
CA SER A 136 -3.15 -5.08 21.18
C SER A 136 -2.47 -5.56 22.47
N LEU A 137 -1.80 -4.66 23.19
CA LEU A 137 -1.24 -4.97 24.50
C LEU A 137 -2.33 -4.85 25.56
N PRO A 138 -2.33 -5.73 26.58
CA PRO A 138 -3.20 -5.58 27.73
C PRO A 138 -2.88 -4.28 28.48
N SER A 139 -3.89 -3.69 29.12
CA SER A 139 -3.68 -2.57 30.03
C SER A 139 -2.93 -3.07 31.26
N VAL A 140 -1.75 -2.51 31.52
CA VAL A 140 -0.90 -2.87 32.66
C VAL A 140 -0.53 -1.59 33.41
N ASP A 141 -0.68 -1.61 34.71
CA ASP A 141 -0.27 -0.49 35.57
C ASP A 141 1.24 -0.46 35.75
N LEU A 142 1.77 0.74 35.98
CA LEU A 142 3.20 0.94 36.25
C LEU A 142 3.65 0.13 37.45
N ASN A 143 4.79 -0.53 37.34
CA ASN A 143 5.40 -1.37 38.37
C ASN A 143 4.59 -2.63 38.74
N THR A 144 3.70 -3.09 37.89
CA THR A 144 3.02 -4.38 38.07
C THR A 144 4.06 -5.50 38.01
N LYS A 145 4.09 -6.34 39.04
CA LYS A 145 4.95 -7.54 39.03
C LYS A 145 4.30 -8.63 38.18
N ILE A 146 5.04 -9.11 37.20
CA ILE A 146 4.63 -10.23 36.37
C ILE A 146 5.22 -11.50 36.96
N ASN A 147 4.36 -12.42 37.41
CA ASN A 147 4.75 -13.70 37.95
C ASN A 147 4.58 -14.79 36.90
N ASN A 148 5.38 -15.86 37.03
CA ASN A 148 5.30 -17.04 36.15
C ASN A 148 5.50 -16.75 34.66
N VAL A 149 6.56 -16.01 34.33
CA VAL A 149 6.96 -15.78 32.93
C VAL A 149 7.66 -17.02 32.38
N THR A 150 7.09 -17.59 31.34
CA THR A 150 7.77 -18.63 30.55
C THR A 150 8.26 -18.00 29.27
N PRO A 151 9.56 -17.72 29.12
CA PRO A 151 10.09 -17.14 27.88
C PRO A 151 10.09 -18.18 26.76
N GLU A 152 9.48 -17.84 25.64
CA GLU A 152 9.62 -18.57 24.38
C GLU A 152 10.57 -17.78 23.48
N ASN A 153 11.60 -18.45 22.97
CA ASN A 153 12.51 -17.84 22.02
C ASN A 153 12.34 -18.47 20.65
N THR A 154 12.24 -17.63 19.63
CA THR A 154 12.20 -18.06 18.24
C THR A 154 13.38 -17.46 17.49
N GLN A 155 13.98 -18.28 16.62
CA GLN A 155 15.07 -17.79 15.77
C GLN A 155 14.47 -17.21 14.48
N HIS A 156 14.84 -15.96 14.18
CA HIS A 156 14.47 -15.29 12.95
C HIS A 156 15.71 -14.98 12.11
N PHE A 157 15.56 -15.06 10.80
CA PHE A 157 16.60 -14.69 9.85
C PHE A 157 16.10 -13.54 8.99
N THR A 158 17.01 -12.66 8.59
CA THR A 158 16.68 -11.63 7.60
C THR A 158 16.35 -12.29 6.27
N LEU A 159 15.26 -11.83 5.66
CA LEU A 159 14.85 -12.28 4.33
C LEU A 159 15.44 -11.37 3.25
N PRO A 160 15.72 -11.90 2.05
CA PRO A 160 16.10 -11.06 0.93
C PRO A 160 14.93 -10.13 0.55
N PRO A 161 15.21 -9.01 -0.16
CA PRO A 161 14.15 -8.16 -0.68
C PRO A 161 13.14 -8.99 -1.49
N PRO A 162 11.84 -8.75 -1.30
CA PRO A 162 10.81 -9.50 -2.00
C PRO A 162 10.87 -9.26 -3.51
N ARG A 163 10.48 -10.26 -4.29
CA ARG A 163 10.30 -10.12 -5.74
C ARG A 163 9.20 -9.11 -6.04
N TYR A 164 9.29 -8.42 -7.18
CA TYR A 164 8.27 -7.47 -7.59
C TYR A 164 6.93 -8.15 -7.88
N SER A 165 5.85 -7.56 -7.36
CA SER A 165 4.50 -7.76 -7.87
C SER A 165 4.23 -6.77 -9.00
N GLU A 166 3.10 -6.91 -9.72
CA GLU A 166 2.71 -5.91 -10.72
C GLU A 166 2.66 -4.50 -10.12
N ALA A 167 2.02 -4.36 -8.97
CA ALA A 167 1.88 -3.07 -8.28
C ALA A 167 3.24 -2.49 -7.84
N SER A 168 4.11 -3.31 -7.24
CA SER A 168 5.42 -2.83 -6.79
C SER A 168 6.37 -2.54 -7.95
N LEU A 169 6.23 -3.24 -9.09
CA LEU A 169 6.97 -2.92 -10.31
C LEU A 169 6.54 -1.58 -10.91
N VAL A 170 5.22 -1.35 -11.02
CA VAL A 170 4.69 -0.06 -11.48
C VAL A 170 5.19 1.08 -10.59
N LYS A 171 5.10 0.92 -9.26
CA LYS A 171 5.64 1.90 -8.32
C LYS A 171 7.13 2.16 -8.55
N LYS A 172 7.91 1.11 -8.81
CA LYS A 172 9.35 1.26 -9.06
C LYS A 172 9.64 1.97 -10.39
N LEU A 173 8.89 1.68 -11.44
CA LEU A 173 9.00 2.38 -12.72
C LEU A 173 8.67 3.86 -12.56
N GLU A 174 7.60 4.19 -11.83
CA GLU A 174 7.21 5.56 -11.51
C GLU A 174 8.31 6.30 -10.72
N GLU A 175 8.89 5.67 -9.69
CA GLU A 175 10.00 6.23 -8.91
C GLU A 175 11.24 6.53 -9.77
N LEU A 176 11.51 5.68 -10.76
CA LEU A 176 12.63 5.84 -11.69
C LEU A 176 12.35 6.81 -12.83
N GLY A 177 11.12 7.25 -13.01
CA GLY A 177 10.72 8.10 -14.14
C GLY A 177 10.62 7.34 -15.47
N ILE A 178 10.44 6.02 -15.43
CA ILE A 178 10.37 5.15 -16.62
C ILE A 178 8.91 4.78 -16.89
N GLY A 179 8.47 4.98 -18.12
CA GLY A 179 7.08 4.74 -18.52
C GLY A 179 6.12 5.84 -18.07
N ARG A 180 4.87 5.68 -18.46
CA ARG A 180 3.76 6.59 -18.15
C ARG A 180 2.55 5.77 -17.68
N PRO A 181 1.56 6.36 -17.00
CA PRO A 181 0.35 5.64 -16.58
C PRO A 181 -0.30 4.85 -17.72
N SER A 182 -0.28 5.38 -18.94
CA SER A 182 -0.83 4.74 -20.13
C SER A 182 -0.01 3.55 -20.64
N THR A 183 1.26 3.41 -20.26
CA THR A 183 2.17 2.38 -20.78
C THR A 183 2.50 1.27 -19.80
N TYR A 184 2.28 1.45 -18.49
CA TYR A 184 2.64 0.43 -17.48
C TYR A 184 1.97 -0.92 -17.74
N ALA A 185 0.68 -0.92 -18.06
CA ALA A 185 -0.04 -2.18 -18.34
C ALA A 185 0.52 -2.92 -19.55
N SER A 186 0.89 -2.19 -20.62
CA SER A 186 1.50 -2.78 -21.82
C SER A 186 2.90 -3.33 -21.55
N ILE A 187 3.71 -2.64 -20.75
CA ILE A 187 5.04 -3.12 -20.32
C ILE A 187 4.90 -4.47 -19.62
N ILE A 188 4.01 -4.57 -18.63
CA ILE A 188 3.77 -5.82 -17.90
C ILE A 188 3.28 -6.93 -18.82
N SER A 189 2.33 -6.62 -19.70
CA SER A 189 1.81 -7.58 -20.68
C SER A 189 2.91 -8.12 -21.60
N VAL A 190 3.83 -7.26 -22.07
CA VAL A 190 4.95 -7.67 -22.93
C VAL A 190 5.92 -8.58 -22.19
N LEU A 191 6.23 -8.28 -20.91
CA LEU A 191 7.09 -9.13 -20.09
C LEU A 191 6.54 -10.56 -19.98
N LYS A 192 5.25 -10.69 -19.74
CA LYS A 192 4.55 -11.99 -19.65
C LYS A 192 4.46 -12.69 -21.01
N MET A 193 4.00 -11.97 -22.04
CA MET A 193 3.79 -12.51 -23.39
C MET A 193 5.07 -13.05 -24.02
N ARG A 194 6.20 -12.40 -23.75
CA ARG A 194 7.51 -12.82 -24.25
C ARG A 194 8.19 -13.86 -23.37
N SER A 195 7.53 -14.34 -22.33
CA SER A 195 8.07 -15.27 -21.34
C SER A 195 9.42 -14.78 -20.78
N TYR A 196 9.47 -13.50 -20.43
CA TYR A 196 10.61 -12.93 -19.71
C TYR A 196 10.43 -13.11 -18.21
N VAL A 197 9.20 -13.22 -17.77
CA VAL A 197 8.83 -13.46 -16.36
C VAL A 197 7.73 -14.49 -16.27
N GLU A 198 7.81 -15.33 -15.28
CA GLU A 198 6.72 -16.15 -14.76
C GLU A 198 6.08 -15.47 -13.55
N VAL A 199 4.80 -15.75 -13.29
CA VAL A 199 4.09 -15.20 -12.13
C VAL A 199 3.76 -16.32 -11.17
N GLU A 200 4.47 -16.37 -10.05
CA GLU A 200 4.20 -17.27 -8.95
C GLU A 200 3.75 -16.49 -7.71
N LYS A 201 2.69 -16.93 -7.05
CA LYS A 201 2.15 -16.27 -5.86
C LYS A 201 2.08 -14.74 -5.97
N ASN A 202 1.64 -14.25 -7.14
CA ASN A 202 1.55 -12.82 -7.46
C ASN A 202 2.90 -12.07 -7.51
N ARG A 203 4.02 -12.78 -7.72
CA ARG A 203 5.38 -12.25 -7.84
C ARG A 203 6.00 -12.62 -9.18
N PHE A 204 6.77 -11.70 -9.75
CA PHE A 204 7.52 -11.92 -10.97
C PHE A 204 8.80 -12.69 -10.70
N ILE A 205 8.95 -13.82 -11.38
CA ILE A 205 10.18 -14.60 -11.40
C ILE A 205 10.80 -14.45 -12.78
N PRO A 206 12.02 -13.89 -12.90
CA PRO A 206 12.70 -13.79 -14.19
C PRO A 206 13.03 -15.17 -14.74
N GLU A 207 12.71 -15.38 -16.02
CA GLU A 207 13.06 -16.57 -16.77
C GLU A 207 14.51 -16.51 -17.30
N ASP A 208 15.12 -17.66 -17.57
CA ASP A 208 16.49 -17.75 -18.09
C ASP A 208 16.68 -16.92 -19.36
N ARG A 209 15.68 -16.88 -20.21
CA ARG A 209 15.66 -16.03 -21.41
C ARG A 209 15.84 -14.56 -21.09
N ALA A 210 15.17 -14.04 -20.05
CA ALA A 210 15.30 -12.66 -19.65
C ALA A 210 16.68 -12.38 -19.06
N ILE A 211 17.23 -13.29 -18.30
CA ILE A 211 18.58 -13.18 -17.73
C ILE A 211 19.61 -13.09 -18.86
N LEU A 212 19.53 -13.98 -19.85
CA LEU A 212 20.43 -14.00 -20.98
C LEU A 212 20.36 -12.71 -21.82
N ILE A 213 19.13 -12.29 -22.17
CA ILE A 213 18.92 -11.05 -22.96
C ILE A 213 19.40 -9.83 -22.18
N THR A 214 19.14 -9.75 -20.89
CA THR A 214 19.58 -8.63 -20.05
C THR A 214 21.10 -8.59 -19.98
N ALA A 215 21.77 -9.73 -19.81
CA ALA A 215 23.23 -9.81 -19.81
C ALA A 215 23.82 -9.36 -21.13
N PHE A 216 23.24 -9.80 -22.26
CA PHE A 216 23.66 -9.38 -23.61
C PHE A 216 23.48 -7.88 -23.81
N LEU A 217 22.30 -7.34 -23.50
CA LEU A 217 22.02 -5.91 -23.66
C LEU A 217 22.92 -5.04 -22.80
N LYS A 218 23.15 -5.42 -21.54
CA LYS A 218 24.07 -4.70 -20.66
C LYS A 218 25.52 -4.75 -21.19
N GLY A 219 25.95 -5.88 -21.75
CA GLY A 219 27.31 -6.03 -22.26
C GLY A 219 27.59 -5.24 -23.55
N PHE A 220 26.63 -5.14 -24.47
CA PHE A 220 26.82 -4.54 -25.76
C PHE A 220 26.08 -3.21 -25.97
N PHE A 221 25.03 -2.96 -25.23
CA PHE A 221 24.14 -1.81 -25.38
C PHE A 221 23.88 -1.10 -24.04
N GLY A 222 24.82 -1.17 -23.10
CA GLY A 222 24.67 -0.68 -21.72
C GLY A 222 24.10 0.73 -21.63
N GLN A 223 24.58 1.64 -22.48
CA GLN A 223 24.11 3.03 -22.52
C GLN A 223 22.60 3.14 -22.82
N TYR A 224 22.04 2.28 -23.67
CA TYR A 224 20.63 2.35 -24.09
C TYR A 224 19.67 1.62 -23.14
N VAL A 225 20.20 0.75 -22.28
CA VAL A 225 19.39 0.01 -21.29
C VAL A 225 19.58 0.53 -19.87
N ASP A 226 20.24 1.68 -19.74
CA ASP A 226 20.38 2.39 -18.48
C ASP A 226 19.07 3.07 -18.08
N TYR A 227 18.78 3.06 -16.78
CA TYR A 227 17.53 3.65 -16.26
C TYR A 227 17.51 5.17 -16.45
N GLU A 228 18.65 5.84 -16.24
CA GLU A 228 18.75 7.29 -16.36
C GLU A 228 18.60 7.73 -17.83
N PHE A 229 19.14 6.95 -18.77
CA PHE A 229 18.98 7.22 -20.20
C PHE A 229 17.50 7.16 -20.60
N THR A 230 16.79 6.10 -20.19
CA THR A 230 15.38 5.93 -20.52
C THR A 230 14.53 7.03 -19.87
N ALA A 231 14.76 7.33 -18.60
CA ALA A 231 14.05 8.39 -17.88
C ALA A 231 14.29 9.76 -18.52
N GLY A 232 15.53 10.09 -18.86
CA GLY A 232 15.88 11.37 -19.48
C GLY A 232 15.29 11.52 -20.89
N MET A 233 15.23 10.44 -21.68
CA MET A 233 14.59 10.46 -22.99
C MET A 233 13.07 10.72 -22.86
N GLU A 234 12.41 10.09 -21.90
CA GLU A 234 10.99 10.30 -21.67
C GLU A 234 10.69 11.72 -21.13
N GLU A 235 11.57 12.27 -20.28
CA GLU A 235 11.47 13.66 -19.80
C GLU A 235 11.61 14.65 -20.96
N SER A 236 12.55 14.42 -21.87
CA SER A 236 12.73 15.27 -23.06
C SER A 236 11.52 15.22 -24.02
N LEU A 237 10.81 14.09 -24.08
CA LEU A 237 9.58 13.97 -24.86
C LEU A 237 8.40 14.72 -24.25
N ASP A 238 8.36 14.87 -22.94
CA ASP A 238 7.31 15.63 -22.23
C ASP A 238 7.52 17.15 -22.38
N GLU A 239 8.72 17.61 -22.76
CA GLU A 239 9.03 19.04 -22.97
C GLU A 239 8.63 19.55 -24.37
N ILE A 240 8.28 18.66 -25.31
CA ILE A 240 7.84 18.97 -26.67
C ILE A 240 6.35 19.22 -26.73
#